data_a5c4ea2835c42ceabc7a9257e9fa8ff9
#
_entry.id   a5c4ea2835c42ceabc7a9257e9fa8ff9
#
_cell.length_a   1.000
_cell.length_b   1.000
_cell.length_c   1.000
_cell.angle_alpha   90.00
_cell.angle_beta   90.00
_cell.angle_gamma   90.00
#
_symmetry.space_group_name_H-M   'P 1'
#
loop_
_entity.id
_entity.type
_entity.pdbx_description
1 polymer ?
#
loop_
_entity_poly.entity_id
_entity_poly.type
_entity_poly.pdbx_seq_one_letter_code
_entity_poly.pdbx_strand_id
1 'polypeptide(L)'
;VCRHPNFSSAEIPPMNVRNIKIHSNNKLIRYWQLKRHTIDCCYDEIQDIPAIAVNPEWIIDNHTRWDFLYSKEFPELTNPQYAFDPQKNLIYIVPDHKTVICYNPRSGKDSTILVKGGYPASRSTNQLIFDTVRNKLVSYNLDERTVSEFSFENECWSKETPPVKEHGFWHHTTSFYEKEHSIFAFGGYGFYLYKNDLFKISPEKAEWENDKLIVIPPRYSSASVIVDDHLYIFGGRGCKTGKQELNPHIYYDLYSVNLKTKETKLIRQFKEKRQFLPCGN
;
A
#
# COMPACT_ATOMS: atom_id res chain seq x y z
N VAL A 1 -15.29 -5.85 -29.13
CA VAL A 1 -16.28 -5.58 -30.16
C VAL A 1 -17.62 -6.11 -29.70
N CYS A 2 -18.66 -5.28 -29.78
CA CYS A 2 -19.97 -5.60 -29.24
C CYS A 2 -20.68 -6.58 -30.19
N ARG A 3 -21.08 -7.74 -29.67
CA ARG A 3 -22.02 -8.61 -30.38
C ARG A 3 -23.42 -8.10 -30.10
N HIS A 4 -24.10 -7.62 -31.15
CA HIS A 4 -25.52 -7.27 -31.04
C HIS A 4 -26.35 -8.55 -31.25
N PRO A 5 -27.35 -8.84 -30.41
CA PRO A 5 -28.10 -10.10 -30.48
C PRO A 5 -28.82 -10.32 -31.82
N ASN A 6 -29.07 -9.25 -32.61
CA ASN A 6 -29.76 -9.29 -33.90
C ASN A 6 -28.82 -9.34 -35.12
N PHE A 7 -27.49 -9.43 -34.91
CA PHE A 7 -26.53 -9.55 -36.01
C PHE A 7 -25.81 -10.89 -35.96
N SER A 8 -25.88 -11.63 -37.04
CA SER A 8 -25.28 -12.95 -37.20
C SER A 8 -23.81 -12.91 -37.67
N SER A 9 -23.27 -11.75 -38.00
CA SER A 9 -21.89 -11.61 -38.46
C SER A 9 -20.91 -11.79 -37.31
N ALA A 10 -20.04 -12.75 -37.50
CA ALA A 10 -18.96 -13.09 -36.55
C ALA A 10 -17.60 -12.49 -36.96
N GLU A 11 -17.54 -11.70 -38.02
CA GLU A 11 -16.30 -11.09 -38.47
C GLU A 11 -16.00 -9.85 -37.64
N ILE A 12 -14.94 -9.97 -36.83
CA ILE A 12 -14.42 -8.85 -36.05
C ILE A 12 -13.18 -8.34 -36.77
N PRO A 13 -13.17 -7.09 -37.24
CA PRO A 13 -11.97 -6.54 -37.86
C PRO A 13 -10.84 -6.50 -36.82
N PRO A 14 -9.59 -6.75 -37.22
CA PRO A 14 -8.45 -6.58 -36.32
C PRO A 14 -8.30 -5.09 -35.98
N MET A 15 -8.76 -4.71 -34.78
CA MET A 15 -8.70 -3.32 -34.33
C MET A 15 -8.41 -3.22 -32.84
N ASN A 16 -7.71 -2.17 -32.46
CA ASN A 16 -7.54 -1.76 -31.10
C ASN A 16 -8.58 -0.69 -30.76
N VAL A 17 -9.28 -0.88 -29.63
CA VAL A 17 -10.31 0.05 -29.17
C VAL A 17 -9.78 0.85 -27.99
N ARG A 18 -9.96 2.17 -28.01
CA ARG A 18 -9.61 3.08 -26.92
C ARG A 18 -10.68 4.15 -26.75
N ASN A 19 -10.77 4.72 -25.57
CA ASN A 19 -11.55 5.93 -25.32
C ASN A 19 -13.02 5.81 -25.76
N ILE A 20 -13.72 4.78 -25.31
CA ILE A 20 -15.15 4.62 -25.59
C ILE A 20 -15.94 5.71 -24.85
N LYS A 21 -16.66 6.55 -25.58
CA LYS A 21 -17.44 7.65 -25.01
C LYS A 21 -18.90 7.52 -25.44
N ILE A 22 -19.81 7.73 -24.50
CA ILE A 22 -21.25 7.82 -24.76
C ILE A 22 -21.74 9.21 -24.39
N HIS A 23 -22.43 9.86 -25.31
CA HIS A 23 -23.05 11.17 -25.12
C HIS A 23 -24.55 11.05 -25.17
N SER A 24 -25.27 11.83 -24.38
CA SER A 24 -26.71 12.06 -24.46
C SER A 24 -26.96 13.55 -24.44
N ASN A 25 -27.69 14.08 -25.41
CA ASN A 25 -27.96 15.52 -25.55
C ASN A 25 -26.68 16.38 -25.46
N ASN A 26 -25.64 16.00 -26.19
CA ASN A 26 -24.30 16.62 -26.19
C ASN A 26 -23.54 16.58 -24.81
N LYS A 27 -24.10 15.94 -23.82
CA LYS A 27 -23.42 15.73 -22.53
C LYS A 27 -22.76 14.37 -22.53
N LEU A 28 -21.46 14.32 -22.14
CA LEU A 28 -20.73 13.08 -21.91
C LEU A 28 -21.30 12.38 -20.68
N ILE A 29 -21.87 11.18 -20.87
CA ILE A 29 -22.51 10.41 -19.79
C ILE A 29 -21.73 9.17 -19.40
N ARG A 30 -20.85 8.66 -20.28
CA ARG A 30 -19.95 7.53 -20.00
C ARG A 30 -18.64 7.70 -20.73
N TYR A 31 -17.55 7.29 -20.07
CA TYR A 31 -16.23 7.35 -20.66
C TYR A 31 -15.34 6.21 -20.14
N TRP A 32 -15.10 5.19 -20.94
CA TRP A 32 -14.14 4.14 -20.67
C TRP A 32 -12.86 4.41 -21.45
N GLN A 33 -11.80 4.80 -20.74
CA GLN A 33 -10.47 4.96 -21.37
C GLN A 33 -9.85 3.62 -21.75
N LEU A 34 -10.30 2.53 -21.11
CA LEU A 34 -9.76 1.18 -21.19
C LEU A 34 -8.35 1.03 -20.60
N LYS A 35 -7.89 2.01 -19.82
CA LYS A 35 -6.63 1.96 -19.09
C LYS A 35 -6.76 1.30 -17.73
N ARG A 36 -7.89 1.49 -17.06
CA ARG A 36 -8.23 0.91 -15.79
C ARG A 36 -9.13 -0.29 -15.99
N HIS A 37 -8.58 -1.49 -15.80
CA HIS A 37 -9.27 -2.74 -16.04
C HIS A 37 -8.78 -3.86 -15.11
N THR A 38 -9.62 -4.88 -14.93
CA THR A 38 -9.26 -6.20 -14.41
C THR A 38 -9.04 -7.18 -15.58
N ILE A 39 -9.08 -8.48 -15.32
CA ILE A 39 -8.93 -9.50 -16.38
C ILE A 39 -10.05 -9.39 -17.41
N ASP A 40 -11.28 -9.13 -16.97
CA ASP A 40 -12.51 -9.18 -17.77
C ASP A 40 -13.42 -7.96 -17.61
N CYS A 41 -12.96 -6.90 -16.96
CA CYS A 41 -13.79 -5.75 -16.66
C CYS A 41 -13.01 -4.44 -16.80
N CYS A 42 -13.60 -3.40 -17.36
CA CYS A 42 -13.09 -2.04 -17.34
C CYS A 42 -14.11 -1.08 -16.71
N TYR A 43 -13.63 0.09 -16.24
CA TYR A 43 -14.43 1.01 -15.43
C TYR A 43 -14.61 2.35 -16.12
N ASP A 44 -15.82 2.91 -16.01
CA ASP A 44 -16.19 4.25 -16.49
C ASP A 44 -15.56 5.32 -15.59
N GLU A 45 -14.95 6.32 -16.20
CA GLU A 45 -14.27 7.43 -15.50
C GLU A 45 -15.23 8.46 -14.87
N ILE A 46 -16.53 8.36 -15.17
CA ILE A 46 -17.53 9.35 -14.73
C ILE A 46 -18.27 8.87 -13.48
N GLN A 47 -18.70 7.62 -13.47
CA GLN A 47 -19.51 7.04 -12.39
C GLN A 47 -19.00 5.69 -11.90
N ASP A 48 -17.81 5.28 -12.32
CA ASP A 48 -17.19 4.01 -11.93
C ASP A 48 -17.99 2.75 -12.31
N ILE A 49 -18.80 2.86 -13.36
CA ILE A 49 -19.66 1.75 -13.81
C ILE A 49 -18.79 0.73 -14.55
N PRO A 50 -18.85 -0.55 -14.16
CA PRO A 50 -18.12 -1.61 -14.84
C PRO A 50 -18.72 -1.93 -16.21
N ALA A 51 -17.86 -2.22 -17.18
CA ALA A 51 -18.21 -2.84 -18.44
C ALA A 51 -17.47 -4.16 -18.56
N ILE A 52 -18.22 -5.24 -18.79
CA ILE A 52 -17.68 -6.59 -18.91
C ILE A 52 -17.11 -6.78 -20.31
N ALA A 53 -15.91 -7.28 -20.40
CA ALA A 53 -15.24 -7.68 -21.64
C ALA A 53 -15.15 -9.21 -21.71
N VAL A 54 -15.55 -9.78 -22.83
CA VAL A 54 -15.47 -11.22 -23.05
C VAL A 54 -14.24 -11.53 -23.89
N ASN A 55 -13.35 -12.36 -23.36
CA ASN A 55 -12.06 -12.72 -23.98
C ASN A 55 -11.25 -11.50 -24.43
N PRO A 56 -11.01 -10.51 -23.55
CA PRO A 56 -10.25 -9.34 -23.93
C PRO A 56 -8.77 -9.67 -24.03
N GLU A 57 -8.10 -9.08 -25.00
CA GLU A 57 -6.65 -8.94 -25.02
C GLU A 57 -6.33 -7.48 -24.69
N TRP A 58 -5.94 -7.23 -23.44
CA TRP A 58 -5.62 -5.90 -22.97
C TRP A 58 -4.25 -5.47 -23.47
N ILE A 59 -4.23 -4.39 -24.26
CA ILE A 59 -2.98 -3.70 -24.57
C ILE A 59 -2.64 -2.84 -23.36
N ILE A 60 -1.75 -3.32 -22.52
CA ILE A 60 -1.22 -2.54 -21.40
C ILE A 60 -0.38 -1.42 -22.00
N ASP A 61 -0.81 -0.18 -21.80
CA ASP A 61 0.04 0.97 -22.06
C ASP A 61 1.32 0.77 -21.26
N ASN A 62 2.46 0.88 -21.92
CA ASN A 62 3.75 0.74 -21.30
C ASN A 62 3.85 1.83 -20.20
N HIS A 63 3.59 1.47 -18.95
CA HIS A 63 3.80 2.36 -17.79
C HIS A 63 5.29 2.59 -17.52
N THR A 64 6.06 2.72 -18.57
CA THR A 64 7.50 3.03 -18.50
C THR A 64 7.76 4.52 -18.31
N ARG A 65 6.71 5.34 -18.40
CA ARG A 65 6.81 6.78 -18.27
C ARG A 65 6.03 7.24 -17.06
N TRP A 66 6.72 7.89 -16.15
CA TRP A 66 6.14 8.61 -15.04
C TRP A 66 5.88 10.05 -15.45
N ASP A 67 4.67 10.54 -15.23
CA ASP A 67 4.36 11.95 -15.36
C ASP A 67 4.65 12.64 -14.03
N PHE A 68 5.43 13.74 -14.10
CA PHE A 68 5.68 14.56 -12.93
C PHE A 68 4.41 15.32 -12.55
N LEU A 69 3.90 15.08 -11.34
CA LEU A 69 2.71 15.75 -10.84
C LEU A 69 3.06 16.91 -9.92
N TYR A 70 3.97 16.69 -8.98
CA TYR A 70 4.26 17.63 -7.93
C TYR A 70 5.61 17.35 -7.27
N SER A 71 6.27 18.41 -6.83
CA SER A 71 7.46 18.34 -5.98
C SER A 71 7.35 19.38 -4.88
N LYS A 72 7.65 19.00 -3.65
CA LYS A 72 7.79 19.90 -2.53
C LYS A 72 9.06 19.55 -1.78
N GLU A 73 9.93 20.53 -1.62
CA GLU A 73 11.16 20.37 -0.85
C GLU A 73 10.89 20.70 0.63
N PHE A 74 11.42 19.86 1.48
CA PHE A 74 11.42 20.07 2.92
C PHE A 74 12.87 20.09 3.40
N PRO A 75 13.45 21.26 3.66
CA PRO A 75 14.92 21.39 3.81
C PRO A 75 15.53 20.67 5.00
N GLU A 76 14.75 20.17 5.95
CA GLU A 76 15.27 19.55 7.18
C GLU A 76 14.80 18.10 7.40
N LEU A 77 14.27 17.44 6.35
CA LEU A 77 13.71 16.11 6.52
C LEU A 77 14.76 15.01 6.40
N THR A 78 15.00 14.32 7.49
CA THR A 78 15.85 13.14 7.47
C THR A 78 15.09 11.85 7.18
N ASN A 79 13.83 11.69 7.55
CA ASN A 79 13.00 10.50 7.27
C ASN A 79 11.51 10.83 7.51
N PRO A 80 10.83 11.49 6.58
CA PRO A 80 9.40 11.77 6.73
C PRO A 80 8.60 10.48 6.76
N GLN A 81 7.60 10.43 7.61
CA GLN A 81 6.61 9.37 7.59
C GLN A 81 5.42 9.78 6.73
N TYR A 82 4.78 8.84 6.10
CA TYR A 82 3.64 9.11 5.25
C TYR A 82 2.57 8.03 5.35
N ALA A 83 1.33 8.45 5.20
CA ALA A 83 0.17 7.57 5.12
C ALA A 83 -0.80 8.06 4.06
N PHE A 84 -1.53 7.14 3.45
CA PHE A 84 -2.51 7.44 2.42
C PHE A 84 -3.93 7.18 2.92
N ASP A 85 -4.82 8.16 2.73
CA ASP A 85 -6.26 8.03 2.90
C ASP A 85 -6.91 7.78 1.53
N PRO A 86 -7.31 6.54 1.22
CA PRO A 86 -7.91 6.23 -0.07
C PRO A 86 -9.31 6.81 -0.26
N GLN A 87 -10.03 7.10 0.83
CA GLN A 87 -11.39 7.64 0.76
C GLN A 87 -11.40 9.10 0.34
N LYS A 88 -10.49 9.90 0.92
CA LYS A 88 -10.35 11.33 0.60
C LYS A 88 -9.31 11.61 -0.47
N ASN A 89 -8.56 10.59 -0.89
CA ASN A 89 -7.40 10.72 -1.77
C ASN A 89 -6.40 11.76 -1.24
N LEU A 90 -6.01 11.62 0.03
CA LEU A 90 -5.05 12.49 0.70
C LEU A 90 -3.80 11.70 1.09
N ILE A 91 -2.65 12.31 0.93
CA ILE A 91 -1.40 11.83 1.49
C ILE A 91 -1.08 12.69 2.70
N TYR A 92 -0.97 12.07 3.86
CA TYR A 92 -0.47 12.70 5.06
C TYR A 92 1.03 12.50 5.15
N ILE A 93 1.76 13.60 5.37
CA ILE A 93 3.21 13.58 5.53
C ILE A 93 3.52 14.16 6.90
N VAL A 94 4.26 13.40 7.71
CA VAL A 94 4.71 13.78 9.04
C VAL A 94 6.23 13.94 9.02
N PRO A 95 6.69 15.18 8.76
CA PRO A 95 8.11 15.47 8.69
C PRO A 95 8.80 15.42 10.05
N ASP A 96 8.08 15.83 11.08
CA ASP A 96 8.54 15.86 12.46
C ASP A 96 7.34 15.74 13.43
N HIS A 97 7.58 15.89 14.72
CA HIS A 97 6.52 15.83 15.72
C HIS A 97 5.66 17.10 15.82
N LYS A 98 6.03 18.17 15.11
CA LYS A 98 5.37 19.51 15.18
C LYS A 98 4.44 19.76 14.00
N THR A 99 4.50 18.92 12.97
CA THR A 99 3.87 19.24 11.70
C THR A 99 3.21 18.02 11.08
N VAL A 100 1.97 18.17 10.59
CA VAL A 100 1.31 17.21 9.72
C VAL A 100 0.90 17.93 8.44
N ILE A 101 1.34 17.47 7.30
CA ILE A 101 1.01 18.02 5.99
C ILE A 101 -0.03 17.10 5.34
N CYS A 102 -1.12 17.72 4.86
CA CYS A 102 -2.17 17.05 4.11
C CYS A 102 -2.02 17.44 2.64
N TYR A 103 -1.62 16.51 1.77
CA TYR A 103 -1.44 16.74 0.35
C TYR A 103 -2.51 16.02 -0.46
N ASN A 104 -3.17 16.74 -1.36
CA ASN A 104 -4.13 16.17 -2.30
C ASN A 104 -3.47 16.01 -3.68
N PRO A 105 -3.15 14.78 -4.13
CA PRO A 105 -2.47 14.55 -5.40
C PRO A 105 -3.33 14.87 -6.63
N ARG A 106 -4.66 14.92 -6.50
CA ARG A 106 -5.53 15.29 -7.64
C ARG A 106 -5.54 16.79 -7.92
N SER A 107 -5.53 17.61 -6.86
CA SER A 107 -5.57 19.07 -6.99
C SER A 107 -4.20 19.72 -6.91
N GLY A 108 -3.16 18.98 -6.49
CA GLY A 108 -1.83 19.51 -6.21
C GLY A 108 -1.77 20.46 -5.00
N LYS A 109 -2.87 20.57 -4.23
CA LYS A 109 -2.94 21.45 -3.07
C LYS A 109 -2.50 20.74 -1.80
N ASP A 110 -1.84 21.48 -0.93
CA ASP A 110 -1.50 21.03 0.41
C ASP A 110 -1.99 22.01 1.48
N SER A 111 -2.15 21.49 2.69
CA SER A 111 -2.37 22.26 3.90
C SER A 111 -1.52 21.70 5.03
N THR A 112 -1.17 22.55 5.99
CA THR A 112 -0.30 22.17 7.10
C THR A 112 -1.05 22.34 8.43
N ILE A 113 -1.00 21.30 9.25
CA ILE A 113 -1.51 21.33 10.62
C ILE A 113 -0.30 21.49 11.55
N LEU A 114 -0.32 22.49 12.40
CA LEU A 114 0.67 22.64 13.46
C LEU A 114 0.24 21.81 14.66
N VAL A 115 1.09 20.87 15.04
CA VAL A 115 0.83 19.94 16.15
C VAL A 115 0.98 20.65 17.49
N LYS A 116 -0.05 20.59 18.32
CA LYS A 116 -0.11 21.26 19.62
C LYS A 116 0.65 20.50 20.72
N GLY A 117 0.89 19.20 20.53
CA GLY A 117 1.61 18.42 21.52
C GLY A 117 1.72 16.93 21.19
N GLY A 118 2.50 16.21 21.98
CA GLY A 118 2.76 14.79 21.82
C GLY A 118 3.76 14.46 20.71
N TYR A 119 3.96 13.16 20.48
CA TYR A 119 4.95 12.65 19.55
C TYR A 119 4.39 11.45 18.78
N PRO A 120 4.73 11.26 17.48
CA PRO A 120 4.53 9.98 16.81
C PRO A 120 5.35 8.88 17.52
N ALA A 121 4.95 7.63 17.38
CA ALA A 121 5.65 6.51 18.01
C ALA A 121 6.97 6.16 17.33
N SER A 122 7.12 6.48 16.04
CA SER A 122 8.30 6.19 15.23
C SER A 122 8.89 7.47 14.62
N ARG A 123 10.19 7.44 14.26
CA ARG A 123 10.87 8.56 13.60
C ARG A 123 11.92 8.17 12.58
N SER A 124 12.33 6.92 12.49
CA SER A 124 13.45 6.52 11.64
C SER A 124 13.07 5.66 10.45
N THR A 125 11.89 5.04 10.51
CA THR A 125 11.30 4.29 9.39
C THR A 125 9.83 4.64 9.25
N ASN A 126 9.26 4.41 8.06
CA ASN A 126 7.84 4.68 7.89
C ASN A 126 7.01 3.64 8.65
N GLN A 127 6.50 4.02 9.80
CA GLN A 127 5.62 3.25 10.67
C GLN A 127 4.37 4.08 10.96
N LEU A 128 3.77 4.61 9.89
CA LEU A 128 2.57 5.42 9.92
C LEU A 128 1.52 4.82 8.98
N ILE A 129 0.30 4.73 9.45
CA ILE A 129 -0.87 4.36 8.64
C ILE A 129 -2.00 5.35 8.86
N PHE A 130 -2.94 5.39 7.93
CA PHE A 130 -4.21 6.07 8.11
C PHE A 130 -5.31 5.04 8.41
N ASP A 131 -5.91 5.16 9.59
CA ASP A 131 -7.08 4.37 9.97
C ASP A 131 -8.33 5.00 9.35
N THR A 132 -8.81 4.40 8.27
CA THR A 132 -9.96 4.88 7.49
C THR A 132 -11.28 4.82 8.27
N VAL A 133 -11.35 3.94 9.25
CA VAL A 133 -12.56 3.71 10.05
C VAL A 133 -12.71 4.77 11.13
N ARG A 134 -11.62 5.05 11.86
CA ARG A 134 -11.62 6.03 12.95
C ARG A 134 -11.19 7.42 12.54
N ASN A 135 -10.77 7.59 11.26
CA ASN A 135 -10.25 8.84 10.71
C ASN A 135 -9.07 9.41 11.53
N LYS A 136 -8.06 8.55 11.78
CA LYS A 136 -6.87 8.90 12.56
C LYS A 136 -5.59 8.50 11.84
N LEU A 137 -4.52 9.27 12.05
CA LEU A 137 -3.18 8.78 11.78
C LEU A 137 -2.73 7.93 12.97
N VAL A 138 -2.19 6.76 12.68
CA VAL A 138 -1.66 5.83 13.67
C VAL A 138 -0.19 5.60 13.38
N SER A 139 0.67 6.09 14.26
CA SER A 139 2.10 5.80 14.27
C SER A 139 2.37 4.68 15.28
N TYR A 140 3.21 3.73 14.90
CA TYR A 140 3.60 2.61 15.76
C TYR A 140 5.10 2.40 15.73
N ASN A 141 5.65 1.70 16.73
CA ASN A 141 7.05 1.36 16.82
C ASN A 141 7.19 -0.11 17.21
N LEU A 142 7.74 -0.94 16.30
CA LEU A 142 7.85 -2.39 16.50
C LEU A 142 8.88 -2.74 17.61
N ASP A 143 9.93 -1.94 17.77
CA ASP A 143 10.96 -2.20 18.78
C ASP A 143 10.48 -1.86 20.20
N GLU A 144 9.81 -0.72 20.37
CA GLU A 144 9.25 -0.29 21.66
C GLU A 144 7.89 -0.94 21.98
N ARG A 145 7.20 -1.48 20.97
CA ARG A 145 5.81 -1.92 21.09
C ARG A 145 4.89 -0.80 21.58
N THR A 146 5.03 0.38 20.98
CA THR A 146 4.23 1.55 21.31
C THR A 146 3.42 2.00 20.11
N VAL A 147 2.28 2.63 20.39
CA VAL A 147 1.39 3.24 19.41
C VAL A 147 1.15 4.69 19.82
N SER A 148 1.04 5.57 18.85
CA SER A 148 0.61 6.95 19.02
C SER A 148 -0.40 7.32 17.96
N GLU A 149 -1.55 7.83 18.36
CA GLU A 149 -2.62 8.26 17.48
C GLU A 149 -2.64 9.78 17.37
N PHE A 150 -2.81 10.31 16.16
CA PHE A 150 -3.01 11.73 15.94
C PHE A 150 -4.50 12.05 15.87
N SER A 151 -4.93 12.97 16.72
CA SER A 151 -6.28 13.51 16.71
C SER A 151 -6.32 14.78 15.85
N PHE A 152 -7.08 14.74 14.75
CA PHE A 152 -7.29 15.91 13.89
C PHE A 152 -8.13 17.01 14.58
N GLU A 153 -8.97 16.63 15.55
CA GLU A 153 -9.78 17.59 16.33
C GLU A 153 -8.93 18.37 17.31
N ASN A 154 -8.06 17.67 18.04
CA ASN A 154 -7.20 18.27 19.07
C ASN A 154 -5.84 18.72 18.52
N GLU A 155 -5.49 18.33 17.30
CA GLU A 155 -4.21 18.59 16.63
C GLU A 155 -3.01 18.10 17.47
N CYS A 156 -3.11 16.92 18.10
CA CYS A 156 -2.07 16.39 18.96
C CYS A 156 -1.90 14.88 18.80
N TRP A 157 -0.70 14.41 19.10
CA TRP A 157 -0.36 12.99 19.25
C TRP A 157 -0.67 12.52 20.66
N SER A 158 -1.03 11.25 20.80
CA SER A 158 -1.37 10.64 22.10
C SER A 158 -0.16 10.27 22.96
N LYS A 159 1.03 10.07 22.36
CA LYS A 159 2.26 9.70 23.09
C LYS A 159 2.94 10.96 23.64
N GLU A 160 3.19 11.00 24.94
CA GLU A 160 3.78 12.16 25.61
C GLU A 160 5.31 12.23 25.50
N THR A 161 5.96 11.09 25.28
CA THR A 161 7.43 10.99 25.24
C THR A 161 7.94 10.84 23.81
N PRO A 162 9.13 11.39 23.49
CA PRO A 162 9.75 11.18 22.19
C PRO A 162 9.95 9.70 21.85
N PRO A 163 9.88 9.32 20.56
CA PRO A 163 10.14 7.95 20.15
C PRO A 163 11.61 7.59 20.31
N VAL A 164 11.86 6.34 20.70
CA VAL A 164 13.19 5.74 20.70
C VAL A 164 13.58 5.39 19.26
N LYS A 165 14.87 5.39 18.96
CA LYS A 165 15.38 5.02 17.65
C LYS A 165 15.19 3.54 17.40
N GLU A 166 14.59 3.20 16.25
CA GLU A 166 14.36 1.83 15.83
C GLU A 166 15.66 1.18 15.33
N HIS A 167 15.83 -0.12 15.60
CA HIS A 167 17.01 -0.89 15.21
C HIS A 167 16.70 -2.30 14.71
N GLY A 168 15.52 -2.84 15.01
CA GLY A 168 15.21 -4.25 14.87
C GLY A 168 14.43 -4.63 13.62
N PHE A 169 13.62 -3.71 13.07
CA PHE A 169 12.62 -4.05 12.03
C PHE A 169 12.58 -3.03 10.89
N TRP A 170 13.71 -2.55 10.41
CA TRP A 170 13.76 -1.62 9.28
C TRP A 170 13.16 -2.25 8.03
N HIS A 171 12.44 -1.44 7.26
CA HIS A 171 11.86 -1.82 5.96
C HIS A 171 10.94 -3.06 6.01
N HIS A 172 10.26 -3.27 7.14
CA HIS A 172 9.14 -4.20 7.16
C HIS A 172 8.01 -3.68 6.26
N THR A 173 7.12 -4.55 5.82
CA THR A 173 5.92 -4.14 5.10
C THR A 173 4.72 -4.06 6.03
N THR A 174 3.77 -3.18 5.70
CA THR A 174 2.62 -2.87 6.55
C THR A 174 1.33 -2.92 5.75
N SER A 175 0.28 -3.47 6.35
CA SER A 175 -1.08 -3.45 5.82
C SER A 175 -2.08 -3.19 6.94
N PHE A 176 -3.10 -2.38 6.67
CA PHE A 176 -4.19 -2.13 7.61
C PHE A 176 -5.38 -3.05 7.31
N TYR A 177 -5.89 -3.69 8.35
CA TYR A 177 -7.04 -4.58 8.28
C TYR A 177 -8.27 -3.91 8.91
N GLU A 178 -9.11 -3.33 8.05
CA GLU A 178 -10.27 -2.53 8.48
C GLU A 178 -11.26 -3.29 9.34
N LYS A 179 -11.51 -4.58 9.04
CA LYS A 179 -12.49 -5.39 9.77
C LYS A 179 -12.20 -5.56 11.27
N GLU A 180 -10.91 -5.56 11.63
CA GLU A 180 -10.47 -5.75 13.02
C GLU A 180 -9.74 -4.52 13.57
N HIS A 181 -9.71 -3.41 12.83
CA HIS A 181 -8.99 -2.19 13.17
C HIS A 181 -7.54 -2.47 13.57
N SER A 182 -6.88 -3.38 12.86
CA SER A 182 -5.55 -3.89 13.19
C SER A 182 -4.53 -3.62 12.10
N ILE A 183 -3.30 -3.36 12.52
CA ILE A 183 -2.14 -3.23 11.64
C ILE A 183 -1.43 -4.57 11.59
N PHE A 184 -1.10 -5.04 10.39
CA PHE A 184 -0.24 -6.18 10.19
C PHE A 184 1.10 -5.70 9.63
N ALA A 185 2.21 -6.00 10.33
CA ALA A 185 3.56 -5.69 9.90
C ALA A 185 4.36 -6.98 9.74
N PHE A 186 5.02 -7.16 8.58
CA PHE A 186 5.74 -8.39 8.27
C PHE A 186 7.19 -8.12 7.89
N GLY A 187 8.08 -8.96 8.39
CA GLY A 187 9.48 -9.02 8.01
C GLY A 187 10.32 -7.90 8.60
N GLY A 188 11.24 -7.38 7.80
CA GLY A 188 12.16 -6.33 8.22
C GLY A 188 13.59 -6.82 8.38
N TYR A 189 14.47 -5.87 8.68
CA TYR A 189 15.89 -6.10 8.91
C TYR A 189 16.37 -5.34 10.12
N GLY A 190 17.23 -5.95 10.92
CA GLY A 190 17.89 -5.29 12.05
C GLY A 190 18.79 -6.24 12.81
N PHE A 191 19.78 -5.69 13.50
CA PHE A 191 20.78 -6.48 14.24
C PHE A 191 21.44 -7.58 13.38
N TYR A 192 21.75 -7.28 12.12
CA TYR A 192 22.33 -8.22 11.15
C TYR A 192 21.45 -9.44 10.85
N LEU A 193 20.14 -9.32 11.04
CA LEU A 193 19.17 -10.38 10.79
C LEU A 193 18.03 -9.90 9.89
N TYR A 194 17.67 -10.70 8.90
CA TYR A 194 16.40 -10.63 8.21
C TYR A 194 15.32 -11.31 9.03
N LYS A 195 14.11 -10.77 8.99
CA LYS A 195 13.00 -11.23 9.82
C LYS A 195 11.90 -11.87 8.96
N ASN A 196 11.14 -12.78 9.57
CA ASN A 196 9.88 -13.32 9.07
C ASN A 196 8.78 -13.28 10.14
N ASP A 197 8.92 -12.35 11.05
CA ASP A 197 7.93 -12.06 12.07
C ASP A 197 6.72 -11.39 11.44
N LEU A 198 5.53 -11.80 11.85
CA LEU A 198 4.26 -11.15 11.55
C LEU A 198 3.70 -10.57 12.85
N PHE A 199 3.69 -9.27 12.94
CA PHE A 199 3.04 -8.56 14.04
C PHE A 199 1.59 -8.26 13.66
N LYS A 200 0.69 -8.48 14.62
CA LYS A 200 -0.64 -7.89 14.65
C LYS A 200 -0.69 -6.87 15.77
N ILE A 201 -1.07 -5.66 15.44
CA ILE A 201 -1.13 -4.53 16.35
C ILE A 201 -2.58 -4.05 16.37
N SER A 202 -3.19 -4.05 17.55
CA SER A 202 -4.52 -3.47 17.79
C SER A 202 -4.34 -2.12 18.50
N PRO A 203 -4.30 -0.99 17.76
CA PRO A 203 -3.93 0.30 18.34
C PRO A 203 -4.82 0.74 19.49
N GLU A 204 -6.13 0.51 19.33
CA GLU A 204 -7.14 0.91 20.31
C GLU A 204 -6.99 0.20 21.66
N LYS A 205 -6.56 -1.06 21.63
CA LYS A 205 -6.37 -1.89 22.82
C LYS A 205 -4.93 -1.89 23.34
N ALA A 206 -4.01 -1.30 22.57
CA ALA A 206 -2.56 -1.40 22.77
C ALA A 206 -2.06 -2.86 22.86
N GLU A 207 -2.72 -3.79 22.16
CA GLU A 207 -2.39 -5.21 22.13
C GLU A 207 -1.47 -5.54 20.95
N TRP A 208 -0.50 -6.43 21.22
CA TRP A 208 0.52 -6.85 20.27
C TRP A 208 0.63 -8.37 20.25
N GLU A 209 0.44 -8.94 19.06
CA GLU A 209 0.72 -10.34 18.79
C GLU A 209 1.93 -10.44 17.85
N ASN A 210 2.74 -11.47 18.00
CA ASN A 210 3.87 -11.74 17.12
C ASN A 210 3.96 -13.24 16.79
N ASP A 211 3.83 -13.56 15.51
CA ASP A 211 3.96 -14.90 14.97
C ASP A 211 5.17 -14.96 14.02
N LYS A 212 5.81 -16.13 13.93
CA LYS A 212 6.83 -16.38 12.91
C LYS A 212 6.25 -17.15 11.74
N LEU A 213 6.29 -16.55 10.55
CA LEU A 213 5.85 -17.20 9.32
C LEU A 213 7.00 -18.02 8.73
N ILE A 214 7.27 -19.19 9.30
CA ILE A 214 8.40 -20.04 8.94
C ILE A 214 8.42 -20.53 7.48
N VAL A 215 7.26 -20.55 6.82
CA VAL A 215 7.12 -20.91 5.40
C VAL A 215 7.68 -19.82 4.48
N ILE A 216 7.65 -18.55 4.93
CA ILE A 216 8.16 -17.43 4.17
C ILE A 216 9.60 -17.16 4.58
N PRO A 217 10.58 -17.22 3.67
CA PRO A 217 11.96 -16.87 4.00
C PRO A 217 12.08 -15.46 4.59
N PRO A 218 12.94 -15.27 5.60
CA PRO A 218 13.19 -13.96 6.21
C PRO A 218 13.60 -12.91 5.19
N ARG A 219 12.96 -11.72 5.26
CA ARG A 219 13.12 -10.67 4.26
C ARG A 219 12.72 -9.27 4.74
N TYR A 220 13.14 -8.27 4.01
CA TYR A 220 12.72 -6.87 4.15
C TYR A 220 12.34 -6.27 2.80
N SER A 221 11.73 -5.07 2.79
CA SER A 221 11.27 -4.36 1.59
C SER A 221 10.35 -5.21 0.71
N SER A 222 9.47 -6.02 1.30
CA SER A 222 8.39 -6.69 0.59
C SER A 222 7.23 -5.71 0.37
N ALA A 223 6.39 -5.99 -0.63
CA ALA A 223 5.08 -5.37 -0.74
C ALA A 223 4.03 -6.23 -0.03
N SER A 224 3.01 -5.62 0.57
CA SER A 224 1.88 -6.36 1.13
C SER A 224 0.55 -5.66 0.92
N VAL A 225 -0.51 -6.46 0.90
CA VAL A 225 -1.91 -5.99 0.84
C VAL A 225 -2.82 -7.01 1.50
N ILE A 226 -3.87 -6.54 2.15
CA ILE A 226 -4.93 -7.40 2.67
C ILE A 226 -6.12 -7.36 1.71
N VAL A 227 -6.56 -8.55 1.29
CA VAL A 227 -7.78 -8.73 0.51
C VAL A 227 -8.61 -9.77 1.24
N ASP A 228 -9.83 -9.41 1.59
CA ASP A 228 -10.71 -10.18 2.47
C ASP A 228 -10.01 -10.50 3.80
N ASP A 229 -9.83 -11.78 4.14
CA ASP A 229 -9.16 -12.22 5.37
C ASP A 229 -7.76 -12.80 5.07
N HIS A 230 -7.12 -12.37 3.97
CA HIS A 230 -5.80 -12.84 3.56
C HIS A 230 -4.82 -11.70 3.38
N LEU A 231 -3.66 -11.81 4.02
CA LEU A 231 -2.50 -10.97 3.77
C LEU A 231 -1.68 -11.57 2.63
N TYR A 232 -1.56 -10.84 1.54
CA TYR A 232 -0.68 -11.18 0.43
C TYR A 232 0.65 -10.50 0.62
N ILE A 233 1.75 -11.25 0.49
CA ILE A 233 3.13 -10.75 0.62
C ILE A 233 3.87 -11.06 -0.67
N PHE A 234 4.43 -10.03 -1.29
CA PHE A 234 5.14 -10.15 -2.55
C PHE A 234 6.59 -9.66 -2.44
N GLY A 235 7.50 -10.46 -2.92
CA GLY A 235 8.89 -10.05 -3.15
C GLY A 235 9.69 -9.75 -1.89
N GLY A 236 10.56 -8.75 -2.01
CA GLY A 236 11.50 -8.36 -0.96
C GLY A 236 12.90 -8.96 -1.13
N ARG A 237 13.76 -8.67 -0.17
CA ARG A 237 15.18 -9.06 -0.16
C ARG A 237 15.56 -9.71 1.16
N GLY A 238 16.34 -10.80 1.13
CA GLY A 238 16.73 -11.51 2.34
C GLY A 238 17.46 -12.81 2.06
N CYS A 239 17.47 -13.73 3.01
CA CYS A 239 18.02 -15.06 2.81
C CYS A 239 17.27 -16.11 3.65
N LYS A 240 17.43 -17.40 3.28
CA LYS A 240 16.74 -18.51 3.95
C LYS A 240 17.16 -18.69 5.41
N THR A 241 18.39 -18.37 5.75
CA THR A 241 18.93 -18.52 7.11
C THR A 241 18.50 -17.38 8.04
N GLY A 242 18.02 -16.26 7.50
CA GLY A 242 17.76 -15.03 8.22
C GLY A 242 19.00 -14.23 8.60
N LYS A 243 20.21 -14.78 8.43
CA LYS A 243 21.47 -14.06 8.74
C LYS A 243 21.85 -13.15 7.57
N GLN A 244 22.47 -12.02 7.89
CA GLN A 244 22.96 -11.12 6.85
C GLN A 244 23.98 -11.81 5.94
N GLU A 245 23.83 -11.62 4.64
CA GLU A 245 24.74 -12.09 3.60
C GLU A 245 25.19 -10.92 2.74
N LEU A 246 26.38 -11.01 2.10
CA LEU A 246 26.90 -9.98 1.22
C LEU A 246 25.99 -9.75 -0.01
N ASN A 247 25.41 -10.85 -0.54
CA ASN A 247 24.53 -10.82 -1.69
C ASN A 247 23.18 -11.49 -1.33
N PRO A 248 22.31 -10.81 -0.60
CA PRO A 248 21.03 -11.36 -0.24
C PRO A 248 20.17 -11.61 -1.48
N HIS A 249 19.34 -12.62 -1.41
CA HIS A 249 18.45 -13.03 -2.47
C HIS A 249 17.34 -12.00 -2.69
N ILE A 250 16.99 -11.69 -3.93
CA ILE A 250 15.78 -10.95 -4.29
C ILE A 250 14.70 -11.97 -4.59
N TYR A 251 13.61 -11.90 -3.87
CA TYR A 251 12.47 -12.79 -4.03
C TYR A 251 11.46 -12.24 -5.05
N TYR A 252 10.94 -13.12 -5.89
CA TYR A 252 9.87 -12.83 -6.85
C TYR A 252 8.75 -13.86 -6.64
N ASP A 253 8.31 -13.97 -5.41
CA ASP A 253 7.30 -14.90 -4.96
C ASP A 253 6.11 -14.15 -4.36
N LEU A 254 4.94 -14.76 -4.46
CA LEU A 254 3.71 -14.29 -3.86
C LEU A 254 3.21 -15.33 -2.87
N TYR A 255 3.09 -14.93 -1.63
CA TYR A 255 2.49 -15.72 -0.56
C TYR A 255 1.13 -15.17 -0.15
N SER A 256 0.25 -16.04 0.31
CA SER A 256 -0.99 -15.71 0.99
C SER A 256 -0.94 -16.25 2.41
N VAL A 257 -1.31 -15.44 3.38
CA VAL A 257 -1.44 -15.79 4.79
C VAL A 257 -2.87 -15.55 5.21
N ASN A 258 -3.58 -16.60 5.62
CA ASN A 258 -4.91 -16.43 6.21
C ASN A 258 -4.77 -15.80 7.60
N LEU A 259 -5.38 -14.64 7.82
CA LEU A 259 -5.19 -13.87 9.04
C LEU A 259 -5.78 -14.53 10.29
N LYS A 260 -6.80 -15.41 10.13
CA LYS A 260 -7.44 -16.13 11.23
C LYS A 260 -6.71 -17.43 11.58
N THR A 261 -6.39 -18.24 10.56
CA THR A 261 -5.80 -19.56 10.78
C THR A 261 -4.27 -19.56 10.75
N LYS A 262 -3.67 -18.47 10.25
CA LYS A 262 -2.22 -18.33 9.99
C LYS A 262 -1.69 -19.31 8.92
N GLU A 263 -2.59 -20.02 8.24
CA GLU A 263 -2.22 -20.87 7.11
C GLU A 263 -1.53 -20.06 6.04
N THR A 264 -0.32 -20.47 5.68
CA THR A 264 0.54 -19.78 4.71
C THR A 264 0.73 -20.61 3.48
N LYS A 265 0.45 -20.06 2.29
CA LYS A 265 0.56 -20.73 0.99
C LYS A 265 1.43 -19.92 0.03
N LEU A 266 2.35 -20.58 -0.66
CA LEU A 266 3.00 -20.02 -1.84
C LEU A 266 1.99 -20.06 -3.00
N ILE A 267 1.56 -18.89 -3.45
CA ILE A 267 0.60 -18.75 -4.56
C ILE A 267 1.34 -18.86 -5.89
N ARG A 268 2.47 -18.15 -6.00
CA ARG A 268 3.22 -18.14 -7.26
C ARG A 268 4.68 -17.79 -7.04
N GLN A 269 5.54 -18.42 -7.83
CA GLN A 269 6.94 -18.05 -8.03
C GLN A 269 7.08 -17.48 -9.44
N PHE A 270 7.50 -16.22 -9.52
CA PHE A 270 7.73 -15.56 -10.81
C PHE A 270 9.17 -15.79 -11.27
N LYS A 271 9.33 -15.94 -12.57
CA LYS A 271 10.64 -15.93 -13.22
C LYS A 271 10.89 -14.54 -13.78
N GLU A 272 11.80 -13.81 -13.17
CA GLU A 272 12.11 -12.47 -13.60
C GLU A 272 13.46 -12.45 -14.34
N LYS A 273 13.50 -11.75 -15.47
CA LYS A 273 14.71 -11.58 -16.29
C LYS A 273 15.51 -10.34 -15.91
N ARG A 274 14.85 -9.34 -15.34
CA ARG A 274 15.47 -8.09 -14.89
C ARG A 274 15.43 -8.04 -13.38
N GLN A 275 16.57 -7.70 -12.78
CA GLN A 275 16.60 -7.51 -11.33
C GLN A 275 15.92 -6.19 -10.99
N PHE A 276 14.88 -6.25 -10.17
CA PHE A 276 14.26 -5.13 -9.49
C PHE A 276 13.87 -5.54 -8.08
N LEU A 277 13.80 -4.62 -7.15
CA LEU A 277 13.33 -4.89 -5.81
C LEU A 277 11.83 -4.61 -5.76
N PRO A 278 10.97 -5.66 -5.69
CA PRO A 278 9.55 -5.43 -5.45
C PRO A 278 9.38 -4.95 -4.02
N CYS A 279 9.04 -3.70 -3.85
CA CYS A 279 8.78 -3.09 -2.55
C CYS A 279 7.53 -2.22 -2.64
N GLY A 280 6.89 -2.02 -1.48
CA GLY A 280 5.75 -1.16 -1.35
C GLY A 280 5.24 -1.16 0.08
N ASN A 281 4.65 -0.06 0.45
CA ASN A 281 3.79 0.11 1.60
C ASN A 281 2.57 0.87 1.18
#